data_aad0171f2afca4b707d76fe17bf4947e
#
_entry.id   aad0171f2afca4b707d76fe17bf4947e
#
_cell.length_a   1.000
_cell.length_b   1.000
_cell.length_c   1.000
_cell.angle_alpha   90.00
_cell.angle_beta   90.00
_cell.angle_gamma   90.00
#
_symmetry.space_group_name_H-M   'P 1'
#
loop_
_entity.id
_entity.type
_entity.pdbx_description
1 polymer ?
#
loop_
_entity_poly.entity_id
_entity_poly.type
_entity_poly.pdbx_seq_one_letter_code
_entity_poly.pdbx_strand_id
1 'polypeptide(L)'
;NLPEYQELKRKRFTETADKLMEQAYGEISNLTEEMRSWYDNLPEGLRSSSRGEAIDEAANDLEGISPQNSIELMTKINVYHLPELDESSRPKRAAEVSSILRDVSSAIQEYLEAQKIEDVEDIELKEALNDIEFIQNQCDDDAEMLDQISFPTMFG
;
A
#
# COMPACT_ATOMS: atom_id res chain seq x y z
N ASN A 1 -13.53 30.53 2.89
CA ASN A 1 -14.16 30.14 1.63
C ASN A 1 -13.92 28.64 1.36
N LEU A 2 -14.99 27.90 1.13
CA LEU A 2 -14.94 26.46 0.91
C LEU A 2 -14.02 26.02 -0.24
N PRO A 3 -14.06 26.68 -1.43
CA PRO A 3 -13.14 26.31 -2.51
C PRO A 3 -11.67 26.47 -2.15
N GLU A 4 -11.33 27.55 -1.45
CA GLU A 4 -9.94 27.80 -1.02
C GLU A 4 -9.50 26.77 0.00
N TYR A 5 -10.36 26.42 0.94
CA TYR A 5 -10.08 25.39 1.94
C TYR A 5 -9.86 24.03 1.29
N GLN A 6 -10.71 23.66 0.33
CA GLN A 6 -10.59 22.39 -0.38
C GLN A 6 -9.32 22.32 -1.21
N GLU A 7 -8.94 23.43 -1.84
CA GLU A 7 -7.71 23.50 -2.62
C GLU A 7 -6.48 23.34 -1.73
N LEU A 8 -6.46 24.02 -0.57
CA LEU A 8 -5.37 23.89 0.40
C LEU A 8 -5.28 22.46 0.95
N LYS A 9 -6.42 21.86 1.26
CA LYS A 9 -6.50 20.49 1.73
C LYS A 9 -5.95 19.51 0.69
N ARG A 10 -6.35 19.69 -0.56
CA ARG A 10 -5.88 18.86 -1.65
C ARG A 10 -4.37 18.97 -1.83
N LYS A 11 -3.85 20.19 -1.77
CA LYS A 11 -2.41 20.44 -1.89
C LYS A 11 -1.65 19.78 -0.72
N ARG A 12 -2.17 19.90 0.50
CA ARG A 12 -1.54 19.33 1.70
C ARG A 12 -1.44 17.80 1.64
N PHE A 13 -2.45 17.14 1.08
CA PHE A 13 -2.55 15.69 1.05
C PHE A 13 -2.26 15.11 -0.34
N THR A 14 -1.51 15.85 -1.15
CA THR A 14 -1.04 15.36 -2.45
C THR A 14 0.46 15.07 -2.35
N GLU A 15 0.84 13.87 -2.75
CA GLU A 15 2.22 13.43 -2.78
C GLU A 15 2.47 12.65 -4.06
N THR A 16 3.72 12.46 -4.43
CA THR A 16 4.04 11.68 -5.63
C THR A 16 3.83 10.19 -5.38
N ALA A 17 3.51 9.46 -6.45
CA ALA A 17 3.20 8.03 -6.37
C ALA A 17 4.36 7.22 -5.80
N ASP A 18 5.60 7.55 -6.16
CA ASP A 18 6.78 6.84 -5.67
C ASP A 18 6.92 6.95 -4.15
N LYS A 19 6.68 8.15 -3.61
CA LYS A 19 6.79 8.38 -2.16
C LYS A 19 5.68 7.65 -1.38
N LEU A 20 4.46 7.68 -1.91
CA LEU A 20 3.36 6.97 -1.27
C LEU A 20 3.56 5.46 -1.31
N MET A 21 4.10 4.93 -2.40
CA MET A 21 4.44 3.51 -2.48
C MET A 21 5.51 3.13 -1.46
N GLU A 22 6.55 3.95 -1.35
CA GLU A 22 7.61 3.72 -0.35
C GLU A 22 7.02 3.68 1.06
N GLN A 23 6.14 4.62 1.37
CA GLN A 23 5.44 4.66 2.66
C GLN A 23 4.61 3.40 2.88
N ALA A 24 3.84 3.00 1.87
CA ALA A 24 2.94 1.85 1.97
C ALA A 24 3.73 0.55 2.21
N TYR A 25 4.72 0.28 1.38
CA TYR A 25 5.50 -0.96 1.51
C TYR A 25 6.40 -0.96 2.74
N GLY A 26 6.86 0.22 3.17
CA GLY A 26 7.58 0.36 4.43
C GLY A 26 6.72 -0.03 5.63
N GLU A 27 5.44 0.37 5.63
CA GLU A 27 4.52 0.00 6.71
C GLU A 27 4.20 -1.49 6.68
N ILE A 28 4.06 -2.10 5.50
CA ILE A 28 3.87 -3.55 5.38
C ILE A 28 5.06 -4.28 6.01
N SER A 29 6.28 -3.81 5.75
CA SER A 29 7.48 -4.36 6.35
C SER A 29 7.47 -4.25 7.88
N ASN A 30 7.05 -3.09 8.39
CA ASN A 30 6.94 -2.88 9.83
C ASN A 30 5.91 -3.83 10.45
N LEU A 31 4.76 -3.98 9.81
CA LEU A 31 3.72 -4.90 10.29
C LEU A 31 4.23 -6.35 10.28
N THR A 32 4.96 -6.73 9.25
CA THR A 32 5.55 -8.06 9.16
C THR A 32 6.50 -8.34 10.32
N GLU A 33 7.40 -7.39 10.59
CA GLU A 33 8.35 -7.51 11.70
C GLU A 33 7.63 -7.59 13.05
N GLU A 34 6.59 -6.78 13.23
CA GLU A 34 5.82 -6.80 14.48
C GLU A 34 5.12 -8.14 14.70
N MET A 35 4.52 -8.69 13.65
CA MET A 35 3.83 -9.97 13.76
C MET A 35 4.81 -11.11 14.00
N ARG A 36 5.96 -11.11 13.33
CA ARG A 36 7.01 -12.11 13.57
C ARG A 36 7.57 -12.01 14.97
N SER A 37 7.84 -10.80 15.43
CA SER A 37 8.34 -10.57 16.79
C SER A 37 7.33 -11.06 17.83
N TRP A 38 6.06 -10.79 17.60
CA TRP A 38 5.00 -11.27 18.49
C TRP A 38 4.99 -12.79 18.57
N TYR A 39 5.03 -13.46 17.42
CA TYR A 39 5.06 -14.93 17.35
C TYR A 39 6.30 -15.49 18.06
N ASP A 40 7.48 -14.94 17.78
CA ASP A 40 8.73 -15.41 18.36
C ASP A 40 8.80 -15.23 19.87
N ASN A 41 8.10 -14.22 20.39
CA ASN A 41 8.06 -13.95 21.83
C ASN A 41 6.96 -14.72 22.59
N LEU A 42 6.13 -15.47 21.87
CA LEU A 42 5.16 -16.33 22.52
C LEU A 42 5.85 -17.48 23.24
N PRO A 43 5.39 -17.86 24.45
CA PRO A 43 5.85 -19.10 25.09
C PRO A 43 5.64 -20.28 24.11
N GLU A 44 6.58 -21.21 24.13
CA GLU A 44 6.58 -22.35 23.19
C GLU A 44 5.23 -23.08 23.16
N GLY A 45 4.63 -23.28 24.31
CA GLY A 45 3.33 -23.98 24.41
C GLY A 45 2.17 -23.20 23.82
N LEU A 46 2.32 -21.89 23.57
CA LEU A 46 1.28 -21.07 22.98
C LEU A 46 1.41 -20.88 21.47
N ARG A 47 2.57 -21.26 20.90
CA ARG A 47 2.77 -21.12 19.44
C ARG A 47 1.85 -22.04 18.65
N SER A 48 1.51 -23.19 19.19
CA SER A 48 0.59 -24.14 18.53
C SER A 48 -0.86 -23.92 18.90
N SER A 49 -1.17 -22.90 19.73
CA SER A 49 -2.55 -22.52 20.04
C SER A 49 -3.21 -21.85 18.83
N SER A 50 -4.54 -21.75 18.86
CA SER A 50 -5.28 -21.06 17.80
C SER A 50 -4.78 -19.62 17.59
N ARG A 51 -4.46 -18.93 18.70
CA ARG A 51 -3.94 -17.58 18.62
C ARG A 51 -2.55 -17.53 18.02
N GLY A 52 -1.66 -18.45 18.41
CA GLY A 52 -0.32 -18.55 17.83
C GLY A 52 -0.36 -18.85 16.35
N GLU A 53 -1.23 -19.75 15.93
CA GLU A 53 -1.42 -20.07 14.51
C GLU A 53 -1.96 -18.87 13.74
N ALA A 54 -2.90 -18.10 14.33
CA ALA A 54 -3.44 -16.90 13.70
C ALA A 54 -2.37 -15.82 13.52
N ILE A 55 -1.49 -15.65 14.51
CA ILE A 55 -0.38 -14.68 14.40
C ILE A 55 0.59 -15.10 13.30
N ASP A 56 0.94 -16.39 13.25
CA ASP A 56 1.83 -16.93 12.23
C ASP A 56 1.23 -16.79 10.83
N GLU A 57 -0.07 -17.07 10.68
CA GLU A 57 -0.77 -16.93 9.41
C GLU A 57 -0.75 -15.48 8.91
N ALA A 58 -1.05 -14.52 9.81
CA ALA A 58 -1.01 -13.10 9.44
C ALA A 58 0.40 -12.68 9.02
N ALA A 59 1.43 -13.14 9.74
CA ALA A 59 2.82 -12.86 9.38
C ALA A 59 3.18 -13.45 8.01
N ASN A 60 2.76 -14.68 7.75
CA ASN A 60 3.00 -15.32 6.46
C ASN A 60 2.31 -14.59 5.31
N ASP A 61 1.07 -14.15 5.53
CA ASP A 61 0.33 -13.41 4.51
C ASP A 61 1.02 -12.09 4.20
N LEU A 62 1.49 -11.37 5.23
CA LEU A 62 2.24 -10.13 5.04
C LEU A 62 3.57 -10.37 4.29
N GLU A 63 4.27 -11.45 4.63
CA GLU A 63 5.53 -11.81 3.96
C GLU A 63 5.32 -12.14 2.48
N GLY A 64 4.11 -12.56 2.13
CA GLY A 64 3.74 -12.84 0.74
C GLY A 64 3.62 -11.59 -0.12
N ILE A 65 3.57 -10.41 0.49
CA ILE A 65 3.49 -9.14 -0.24
C ILE A 65 4.92 -8.62 -0.44
N SER A 66 5.42 -8.70 -1.66
CA SER A 66 6.76 -8.23 -1.99
C SER A 66 6.75 -6.73 -2.29
N PRO A 67 7.72 -5.97 -1.78
CA PRO A 67 7.81 -4.54 -2.12
C PRO A 67 7.97 -4.35 -3.62
N GLN A 68 7.28 -3.35 -4.17
CA GLN A 68 7.41 -2.97 -5.56
C GLN A 68 8.42 -1.85 -5.69
N ASN A 69 9.31 -1.95 -6.66
CA ASN A 69 10.23 -0.87 -6.95
C ASN A 69 9.52 0.19 -7.78
N SER A 70 9.67 1.45 -7.39
CA SER A 70 9.14 2.55 -8.18
C SER A 70 10.07 2.82 -9.38
N ILE A 71 9.49 3.38 -10.43
CA ILE A 71 10.26 3.84 -11.58
C ILE A 71 10.20 5.37 -11.64
N GLU A 72 11.13 5.98 -12.37
CA GLU A 72 11.25 7.43 -12.44
C GLU A 72 9.95 8.12 -12.83
N LEU A 73 9.21 7.52 -13.75
CA LEU A 73 7.94 8.10 -14.23
C LEU A 73 6.95 8.33 -13.10
N MET A 74 7.01 7.55 -12.03
CA MET A 74 6.10 7.69 -10.89
C MET A 74 6.37 8.93 -10.06
N THR A 75 7.55 9.54 -10.20
CA THR A 75 7.84 10.82 -9.53
C THR A 75 7.03 11.96 -10.15
N LYS A 76 6.45 11.76 -11.32
CA LYS A 76 5.64 12.73 -12.04
C LYS A 76 4.14 12.53 -11.87
N ILE A 77 3.74 11.50 -11.13
CA ILE A 77 2.34 11.20 -10.89
C ILE A 77 1.96 11.69 -9.50
N ASN A 78 1.04 12.65 -9.44
CA ASN A 78 0.56 13.20 -8.18
C ASN A 78 -0.64 12.40 -7.71
N VAL A 79 -0.64 12.04 -6.42
CA VAL A 79 -1.68 11.23 -5.81
C VAL A 79 -2.28 12.01 -4.65
N TYR A 80 -3.58 12.19 -4.67
CA TYR A 80 -4.31 12.72 -3.52
C TYR A 80 -4.67 11.56 -2.60
N HIS A 81 -4.19 11.63 -1.36
CA HIS A 81 -4.50 10.63 -0.34
C HIS A 81 -4.77 11.32 0.98
N LEU A 82 -5.98 11.14 1.50
CA LEU A 82 -6.37 11.67 2.81
C LEU A 82 -6.16 10.57 3.84
N PRO A 83 -5.14 10.71 4.72
CA PRO A 83 -4.86 9.66 5.69
C PRO A 83 -5.94 9.56 6.76
N GLU A 84 -6.11 8.36 7.31
CA GLU A 84 -6.97 8.19 8.48
C GLU A 84 -6.27 8.76 9.71
N LEU A 85 -7.05 9.34 10.60
CA LEU A 85 -6.52 9.97 11.80
C LEU A 85 -6.22 8.97 12.92
N ASP A 86 -6.83 7.79 12.88
CA ASP A 86 -6.67 6.77 13.90
C ASP A 86 -5.97 5.54 13.32
N GLU A 87 -4.66 5.45 13.55
CA GLU A 87 -3.83 4.34 13.10
C GLU A 87 -3.27 3.55 14.29
N SER A 88 -4.05 3.44 15.36
CA SER A 88 -3.57 2.86 16.62
C SER A 88 -3.46 1.33 16.60
N SER A 89 -4.20 0.64 15.74
CA SER A 89 -4.19 -0.82 15.70
C SER A 89 -3.59 -1.34 14.39
N ARG A 90 -3.11 -2.58 14.43
CA ARG A 90 -2.56 -3.20 13.22
C ARG A 90 -3.58 -3.34 12.10
N PRO A 91 -4.84 -3.76 12.37
CA PRO A 91 -5.84 -3.78 11.29
C PRO A 91 -6.09 -2.41 10.66
N LYS A 92 -6.12 -1.36 11.46
CA LYS A 92 -6.31 0.00 10.93
C LYS A 92 -5.10 0.47 10.14
N ARG A 93 -3.90 0.13 10.59
CA ARG A 93 -2.67 0.45 9.86
C ARG A 93 -2.64 -0.27 8.51
N ALA A 94 -3.04 -1.53 8.48
CA ALA A 94 -3.14 -2.28 7.23
C ALA A 94 -4.20 -1.70 6.30
N ALA A 95 -5.35 -1.28 6.84
CA ALA A 95 -6.39 -0.63 6.05
C ALA A 95 -5.91 0.69 5.45
N GLU A 96 -5.11 1.46 6.19
CA GLU A 96 -4.52 2.69 5.68
C GLU A 96 -3.56 2.39 4.53
N VAL A 97 -2.73 1.37 4.65
CA VAL A 97 -1.81 0.97 3.58
C VAL A 97 -2.61 0.56 2.32
N SER A 98 -3.65 -0.23 2.51
CA SER A 98 -4.54 -0.63 1.41
C SER A 98 -5.14 0.59 0.71
N SER A 99 -5.59 1.57 1.49
CA SER A 99 -6.13 2.84 0.96
C SER A 99 -5.09 3.61 0.16
N ILE A 100 -3.85 3.70 0.66
CA ILE A 100 -2.75 4.35 -0.07
C ILE A 100 -2.53 3.66 -1.41
N LEU A 101 -2.45 2.34 -1.41
CA LEU A 101 -2.19 1.59 -2.64
C LEU A 101 -3.30 1.75 -3.67
N ARG A 102 -4.56 1.83 -3.22
CA ARG A 102 -5.70 2.07 -4.11
C ARG A 102 -5.68 3.48 -4.69
N ASP A 103 -5.31 4.47 -3.88
CA ASP A 103 -5.20 5.84 -4.38
C ASP A 103 -4.06 5.98 -5.38
N VAL A 104 -2.93 5.30 -5.15
CA VAL A 104 -1.83 5.24 -6.12
C VAL A 104 -2.31 4.60 -7.42
N SER A 105 -3.01 3.47 -7.33
CA SER A 105 -3.55 2.78 -8.49
C SER A 105 -4.47 3.68 -9.31
N SER A 106 -5.39 4.38 -8.65
CA SER A 106 -6.32 5.30 -9.32
C SER A 106 -5.59 6.43 -10.02
N ALA A 107 -4.57 7.00 -9.39
CA ALA A 107 -3.78 8.07 -9.98
C ALA A 107 -2.99 7.59 -11.20
N ILE A 108 -2.43 6.37 -11.13
CA ILE A 108 -1.75 5.77 -12.27
C ILE A 108 -2.72 5.56 -13.42
N GLN A 109 -3.93 5.09 -13.13
CA GLN A 109 -4.95 4.88 -14.16
C GLN A 109 -5.28 6.17 -14.89
N GLU A 110 -5.51 7.25 -14.13
CA GLU A 110 -5.77 8.57 -14.74
C GLU A 110 -4.60 9.04 -15.60
N TYR A 111 -3.38 8.84 -15.12
CA TYR A 111 -2.18 9.21 -15.85
C TYR A 111 -2.06 8.43 -17.15
N LEU A 112 -2.29 7.12 -17.12
CA LEU A 112 -2.23 6.27 -18.30
C LEU A 112 -3.27 6.68 -19.36
N GLU A 113 -4.48 6.99 -18.91
CA GLU A 113 -5.54 7.45 -19.82
C GLU A 113 -5.17 8.77 -20.48
N ALA A 114 -4.56 9.69 -19.74
CA ALA A 114 -4.14 10.99 -20.26
C ALA A 114 -2.99 10.86 -21.28
N GLN A 115 -2.13 9.86 -21.12
CA GLN A 115 -0.97 9.67 -22.02
C GLN A 115 -1.33 9.08 -23.36
N LYS A 116 -2.46 8.39 -23.50
CA LYS A 116 -2.88 7.73 -24.75
C LYS A 116 -1.75 6.88 -25.32
N ILE A 117 -1.42 5.81 -24.62
CA ILE A 117 -0.29 4.93 -24.96
C ILE A 117 -0.28 4.47 -26.41
N GLU A 118 -1.46 4.33 -27.03
CA GLU A 118 -1.61 3.91 -28.42
C GLU A 118 -1.00 4.91 -29.40
N ASP A 119 -0.97 6.18 -29.01
CA ASP A 119 -0.45 7.27 -29.85
C ASP A 119 1.02 7.59 -29.53
N VAL A 120 1.63 6.92 -28.55
CA VAL A 120 3.01 7.17 -28.15
C VAL A 120 3.96 6.46 -29.13
N GLU A 121 4.85 7.24 -29.76
CA GLU A 121 5.83 6.69 -30.68
C GLU A 121 7.18 6.39 -30.02
N ASP A 122 7.50 7.10 -28.95
CA ASP A 122 8.75 6.90 -28.19
C ASP A 122 8.74 5.53 -27.50
N ILE A 123 9.64 4.65 -27.93
CA ILE A 123 9.71 3.28 -27.41
C ILE A 123 10.01 3.25 -25.92
N GLU A 124 10.94 4.08 -25.46
CA GLU A 124 11.31 4.13 -24.03
C GLU A 124 10.13 4.58 -23.16
N LEU A 125 9.39 5.60 -23.63
CA LEU A 125 8.22 6.06 -22.91
C LEU A 125 7.13 4.99 -22.92
N LYS A 126 6.92 4.32 -24.04
CA LYS A 126 5.92 3.27 -24.13
C LYS A 126 6.22 2.12 -23.16
N GLU A 127 7.49 1.73 -23.07
CA GLU A 127 7.91 0.70 -22.13
C GLU A 127 7.67 1.14 -20.69
N ALA A 128 8.00 2.41 -20.36
CA ALA A 128 7.77 2.94 -19.03
C ALA A 128 6.28 2.97 -18.67
N LEU A 129 5.43 3.33 -19.64
CA LEU A 129 3.97 3.32 -19.43
C LEU A 129 3.44 1.91 -19.20
N ASN A 130 3.97 0.92 -19.91
CA ASN A 130 3.62 -0.47 -19.66
C ASN A 130 4.09 -0.93 -18.27
N ASP A 131 5.26 -0.49 -17.86
CA ASP A 131 5.80 -0.83 -16.52
C ASP A 131 4.94 -0.26 -15.40
N ILE A 132 4.47 0.98 -15.54
CA ILE A 132 3.60 1.54 -14.48
C ILE A 132 2.22 0.90 -14.47
N GLU A 133 1.73 0.41 -15.63
CA GLU A 133 0.51 -0.37 -15.66
C GLU A 133 0.65 -1.67 -14.86
N PHE A 134 1.78 -2.34 -15.00
CA PHE A 134 2.09 -3.52 -14.20
C PHE A 134 2.12 -3.18 -12.71
N ILE A 135 2.78 -2.06 -12.35
CA ILE A 135 2.84 -1.60 -10.96
C ILE A 135 1.44 -1.29 -10.43
N GLN A 136 0.58 -0.66 -11.24
CA GLN A 136 -0.80 -0.39 -10.88
C GLN A 136 -1.53 -1.67 -10.50
N ASN A 137 -1.41 -2.70 -11.34
CA ASN A 137 -2.07 -3.98 -11.08
C ASN A 137 -1.54 -4.64 -9.80
N GLN A 138 -0.24 -4.52 -9.53
CA GLN A 138 0.35 -5.04 -8.30
C GLN A 138 -0.15 -4.29 -7.07
N CYS A 139 -0.31 -2.97 -7.18
CA CYS A 139 -0.88 -2.20 -6.06
C CYS A 139 -2.29 -2.64 -5.74
N ASP A 140 -3.11 -2.90 -6.76
CA ASP A 140 -4.48 -3.38 -6.56
C ASP A 140 -4.49 -4.77 -5.91
N ASP A 141 -3.64 -5.67 -6.39
CA ASP A 141 -3.53 -7.02 -5.85
C ASP A 141 -3.06 -7.01 -4.39
N ASP A 142 -2.06 -6.18 -4.10
CA ASP A 142 -1.52 -6.06 -2.75
C ASP A 142 -2.52 -5.44 -1.79
N ALA A 143 -3.29 -4.46 -2.25
CA ALA A 143 -4.37 -3.88 -1.44
C ALA A 143 -5.43 -4.93 -1.11
N GLU A 144 -5.82 -5.73 -2.09
CA GLU A 144 -6.79 -6.80 -1.86
C GLU A 144 -6.26 -7.85 -0.88
N MET A 145 -5.00 -8.24 -1.02
CA MET A 145 -4.36 -9.17 -0.07
C MET A 145 -4.37 -8.62 1.34
N LEU A 146 -4.02 -7.34 1.52
CA LEU A 146 -4.05 -6.70 2.84
C LEU A 146 -5.44 -6.72 3.46
N ASP A 147 -6.46 -6.47 2.66
CA ASP A 147 -7.85 -6.46 3.15
C ASP A 147 -8.31 -7.83 3.62
N GLN A 148 -7.69 -8.90 3.14
CA GLN A 148 -8.05 -10.27 3.51
C GLN A 148 -7.27 -10.80 4.71
N ILE A 149 -6.26 -10.09 5.19
CA ILE A 149 -5.47 -10.53 6.33
C ILE A 149 -6.27 -10.34 7.61
N SER A 150 -6.37 -11.41 8.40
CA SER A 150 -6.98 -11.36 9.72
C SER A 150 -5.90 -11.12 10.77
N PHE A 151 -5.99 -9.99 11.45
CA PHE A 151 -5.04 -9.64 12.51
C PHE A 151 -5.64 -10.01 13.87
N PRO A 152 -5.04 -10.95 14.60
CA PRO A 152 -5.51 -11.22 15.95
C PRO A 152 -5.27 -10.03 16.86
N THR A 153 -6.20 -9.79 17.78
CA THR A 153 -6.08 -8.69 18.73
C THR A 153 -5.38 -9.16 20.02
N MET A 154 -4.81 -8.23 20.77
CA MET A 154 -4.16 -8.56 22.04
C MET A 154 -5.12 -9.16 23.06
N PHE A 155 -6.40 -8.86 22.95
CA PHE A 155 -7.41 -9.25 23.95
C PHE A 155 -8.48 -10.18 23.40
N GLY A 156 -8.36 -10.59 22.14
CA GLY A 156 -9.41 -11.37 21.47
C GLY A 156 -9.13 -12.82 21.28
#